data_2927f0b14fc035d2fd8bdf5a511b90b3
#
_entry.id   2927f0b14fc035d2fd8bdf5a511b90b3
#
_cell.length_a   1.000
_cell.length_b   1.000
_cell.length_c   1.000
_cell.angle_alpha   90.00
_cell.angle_beta   90.00
_cell.angle_gamma   90.00
#
_symmetry.space_group_name_H-M   'P 1'
#
loop_
_entity.id
_entity.type
_entity.pdbx_description
1 polymer ?
#
loop_
_entity_poly.entity_id
_entity_poly.type
_entity_poly.pdbx_seq_one_letter_code
_entity_poly.pdbx_strand_id
1 'polypeptide(L)'
;AIALGGSRATDNYDETSDYDLYIYCSSIPDEATRLTILKRFCSHIEVGNHFWELEDDCTLMSGQDIDILYRDINQIRNELVDVVEKCKIQNAYTTCLWHNVLNSKILYDSSDKLKCIVNRFDIDYPQKLKQTILSHHMNLLTGYLPSYDKQIIKAAMRKDIVSFNHRVTAFLETYFDLIFALNMLTHPGEKRMIDYAEQNAQYLPRHFQKNIKRLIYGATGHPNEIQ
;
A
#
# COMPACT_ATOMS: atom_id res chain seq x y z
N ALA A 1 -19.44 8.76 -1.24
CA ALA A 1 -18.49 9.68 -0.62
C ALA A 1 -17.32 9.95 -1.56
N ILE A 2 -16.58 11.02 -1.32
CA ILE A 2 -15.34 11.38 -2.02
C ILE A 2 -14.28 11.68 -0.97
N ALA A 3 -13.10 11.08 -1.12
CA ALA A 3 -11.97 11.36 -0.25
C ALA A 3 -10.69 11.62 -1.06
N LEU A 4 -9.83 12.48 -0.55
CA LEU A 4 -8.47 12.69 -1.04
C LEU A 4 -7.57 11.69 -0.32
N GLY A 5 -6.81 10.92 -1.05
CA GLY A 5 -5.82 9.98 -0.55
C GLY A 5 -4.39 10.39 -0.86
N GLY A 6 -3.51 9.40 -0.85
CA GLY A 6 -2.12 9.55 -1.24
C GLY A 6 -1.32 10.56 -0.43
N SER A 7 -0.26 11.05 -1.04
CA SER A 7 0.68 11.98 -0.40
C SER A 7 0.03 13.31 -0.01
N ARG A 8 -0.95 13.78 -0.81
CA ARG A 8 -1.64 15.06 -0.58
C ARG A 8 -2.66 15.02 0.56
N ALA A 9 -3.08 13.84 1.00
CA ALA A 9 -3.92 13.71 2.19
C ALA A 9 -3.13 13.83 3.49
N THR A 10 -1.83 13.51 3.47
CA THR A 10 -0.95 13.42 4.65
C THR A 10 0.08 14.55 4.73
N ASP A 11 -0.05 15.60 3.93
CA ASP A 11 0.90 16.73 3.81
C ASP A 11 2.35 16.32 3.47
N ASN A 12 2.54 15.11 2.93
CA ASN A 12 3.84 14.55 2.55
C ASN A 12 4.02 14.55 1.02
N TYR A 13 3.69 15.66 0.37
CA TYR A 13 3.70 15.84 -1.08
C TYR A 13 4.74 16.88 -1.53
N ASP A 14 5.10 16.82 -2.80
CA ASP A 14 5.89 17.81 -3.50
C ASP A 14 5.12 18.36 -4.73
N GLU A 15 5.76 19.27 -5.49
CA GLU A 15 5.13 19.93 -6.64
C GLU A 15 4.76 18.93 -7.77
N THR A 16 5.40 17.77 -7.82
CA THR A 16 5.18 16.74 -8.83
C THR A 16 4.18 15.67 -8.40
N SER A 17 3.69 15.75 -7.16
CA SER A 17 2.74 14.77 -6.62
C SER A 17 1.36 14.94 -7.28
N ASP A 18 0.81 13.82 -7.74
CA ASP A 18 -0.55 13.64 -8.23
C ASP A 18 -1.63 13.85 -7.16
N TYR A 19 -2.87 13.91 -7.58
CA TYR A 19 -4.03 13.87 -6.69
C TYR A 19 -4.66 12.48 -6.75
N ASP A 20 -4.65 11.74 -5.65
CA ASP A 20 -5.37 10.48 -5.50
C ASP A 20 -6.80 10.74 -5.01
N LEU A 21 -7.81 10.57 -5.84
CA LEU A 21 -9.20 10.79 -5.49
C LEU A 21 -9.95 9.46 -5.38
N TYR A 22 -10.49 9.16 -4.22
CA TYR A 22 -11.27 7.93 -3.98
C TYR A 22 -12.75 8.23 -4.01
N ILE A 23 -13.46 7.63 -4.97
CA ILE A 23 -14.91 7.73 -5.13
C ILE A 23 -15.56 6.48 -4.55
N TYR A 24 -16.14 6.61 -3.36
CA TYR A 24 -16.88 5.53 -2.69
C TYR A 24 -18.34 5.57 -3.12
N CYS A 25 -18.82 4.55 -3.80
CA CYS A 25 -20.19 4.46 -4.30
C CYS A 25 -20.78 3.07 -4.09
N SER A 26 -22.10 2.94 -4.24
CA SER A 26 -22.81 1.65 -4.23
C SER A 26 -23.01 1.09 -5.65
N SER A 27 -22.81 1.92 -6.65
CA SER A 27 -22.82 1.57 -8.07
C SER A 27 -21.87 2.51 -8.79
N ILE A 28 -20.91 1.94 -9.50
CA ILE A 28 -19.91 2.70 -10.25
C ILE A 28 -20.58 3.20 -11.54
N PRO A 29 -20.48 4.51 -11.86
CA PRO A 29 -20.98 5.04 -13.13
C PRO A 29 -20.28 4.40 -14.33
N ASP A 30 -21.00 4.25 -15.44
CA ASP A 30 -20.39 3.74 -16.67
C ASP A 30 -19.33 4.70 -17.25
N GLU A 31 -18.44 4.16 -18.09
CA GLU A 31 -17.33 4.91 -18.67
C GLU A 31 -17.79 6.13 -19.47
N ALA A 32 -18.90 6.05 -20.20
CA ALA A 32 -19.40 7.16 -21.01
C ALA A 32 -19.84 8.34 -20.13
N THR A 33 -20.48 8.02 -19.01
CA THR A 33 -20.86 9.01 -17.99
C THR A 33 -19.63 9.65 -17.37
N ARG A 34 -18.64 8.85 -16.91
CA ARG A 34 -17.40 9.33 -16.34
C ARG A 34 -16.64 10.22 -17.31
N LEU A 35 -16.44 9.75 -18.55
CA LEU A 35 -15.77 10.51 -19.61
C LEU A 35 -16.46 11.85 -19.89
N THR A 36 -17.80 11.88 -19.90
CA THR A 36 -18.56 13.12 -20.13
C THR A 36 -18.33 14.15 -19.04
N ILE A 37 -18.22 13.70 -17.78
CA ILE A 37 -17.93 14.58 -16.65
C ILE A 37 -16.49 15.07 -16.72
N LEU A 38 -15.53 14.18 -16.93
CA LEU A 38 -14.09 14.48 -16.90
C LEU A 38 -13.65 15.46 -18.01
N LYS A 39 -14.27 15.38 -19.20
CA LYS A 39 -14.05 16.34 -20.31
C LYS A 39 -14.27 17.79 -19.93
N ARG A 40 -14.98 18.07 -18.86
CA ARG A 40 -15.23 19.45 -18.38
C ARG A 40 -14.07 20.02 -17.57
N PHE A 41 -13.17 19.15 -17.07
CA PHE A 41 -12.15 19.54 -16.10
C PHE A 41 -10.73 19.13 -16.52
N CYS A 42 -10.61 18.15 -17.41
CA CYS A 42 -9.35 17.54 -17.77
C CYS A 42 -8.98 17.80 -19.23
N SER A 43 -7.68 17.98 -19.48
CA SER A 43 -7.07 18.12 -20.80
C SER A 43 -6.66 16.80 -21.41
N HIS A 44 -6.31 15.80 -20.57
CA HIS A 44 -6.05 14.42 -20.94
C HIS A 44 -6.87 13.50 -20.07
N ILE A 45 -7.37 12.39 -20.63
CA ILE A 45 -8.27 11.46 -19.91
C ILE A 45 -8.05 10.05 -20.43
N GLU A 46 -7.73 9.15 -19.55
CA GLU A 46 -7.76 7.70 -19.74
C GLU A 46 -8.80 7.10 -18.79
N VAL A 47 -9.80 6.40 -19.33
CA VAL A 47 -10.92 5.87 -18.55
C VAL A 47 -10.87 4.35 -18.52
N GLY A 48 -11.07 3.78 -17.32
CA GLY A 48 -11.24 2.34 -17.16
C GLY A 48 -9.95 1.56 -17.09
N ASN A 49 -8.88 2.16 -16.60
CA ASN A 49 -7.67 1.44 -16.25
C ASN A 49 -7.91 0.47 -15.08
N HIS A 50 -7.20 -0.66 -15.08
CA HIS A 50 -7.29 -1.71 -14.08
C HIS A 50 -5.90 -2.21 -13.67
N PHE A 51 -5.00 -1.30 -13.29
CA PHE A 51 -3.66 -1.69 -12.81
C PHE A 51 -3.77 -2.38 -11.45
N TRP A 52 -4.41 -1.74 -10.49
CA TRP A 52 -4.61 -2.22 -9.12
C TRP A 52 -6.10 -2.26 -8.76
N GLU A 53 -6.80 -1.18 -9.06
CA GLU A 53 -8.23 -0.98 -8.87
C GLU A 53 -8.83 -0.46 -10.18
N LEU A 54 -10.13 -0.22 -10.22
CA LEU A 54 -10.72 0.55 -11.32
C LEU A 54 -10.39 2.02 -11.13
N GLU A 55 -9.68 2.59 -12.08
CA GLU A 55 -9.25 3.98 -12.05
C GLU A 55 -9.44 4.70 -13.38
N ASP A 56 -9.58 6.01 -13.31
CA ASP A 56 -9.48 6.92 -14.44
C ASP A 56 -8.30 7.85 -14.20
N ASP A 57 -7.32 7.88 -15.12
CA ASP A 57 -6.12 8.68 -15.04
C ASP A 57 -6.29 9.93 -15.89
N CYS A 58 -6.11 11.09 -15.31
CA CYS A 58 -6.38 12.36 -15.95
C CYS A 58 -5.33 13.41 -15.67
N THR A 59 -5.17 14.35 -16.61
CA THR A 59 -4.49 15.62 -16.36
C THR A 59 -5.52 16.74 -16.34
N LEU A 60 -5.60 17.47 -15.24
CA LEU A 60 -6.50 18.64 -15.12
C LEU A 60 -6.13 19.72 -16.11
N MET A 61 -7.07 20.62 -16.44
CA MET A 61 -6.81 21.80 -17.28
C MET A 61 -5.70 22.71 -16.72
N SER A 62 -5.43 22.63 -15.43
CA SER A 62 -4.34 23.35 -14.74
C SER A 62 -2.98 22.66 -14.87
N GLY A 63 -2.90 21.46 -15.43
CA GLY A 63 -1.67 20.71 -15.67
C GLY A 63 -1.27 19.72 -14.57
N GLN A 64 -2.05 19.59 -13.50
CA GLN A 64 -1.80 18.58 -12.47
C GLN A 64 -2.44 17.24 -12.85
N ASP A 65 -1.74 16.16 -12.52
CA ASP A 65 -2.28 14.81 -12.69
C ASP A 65 -3.20 14.43 -11.53
N ILE A 66 -4.25 13.66 -11.86
CA ILE A 66 -5.24 13.18 -10.92
C ILE A 66 -5.65 11.75 -11.26
N ASP A 67 -5.53 10.85 -10.29
CA ASP A 67 -5.95 9.46 -10.35
C ASP A 67 -7.27 9.32 -9.59
N ILE A 68 -8.30 8.83 -10.26
CA ILE A 68 -9.64 8.71 -9.71
C ILE A 68 -9.99 7.23 -9.57
N LEU A 69 -9.96 6.72 -8.34
CA LEU A 69 -10.22 5.34 -8.02
C LEU A 69 -11.68 5.16 -7.59
N TYR A 70 -12.37 4.19 -8.19
CA TYR A 70 -13.79 3.90 -7.92
C TYR A 70 -13.93 2.66 -7.04
N ARG A 71 -14.51 2.82 -5.86
CA ARG A 71 -14.61 1.79 -4.83
C ARG A 71 -16.05 1.52 -4.42
N ASP A 72 -16.45 0.24 -4.36
CA ASP A 72 -17.70 -0.13 -3.70
C ASP A 72 -17.54 0.03 -2.18
N ILE A 73 -18.33 0.92 -1.60
CA ILE A 73 -18.26 1.25 -0.17
C ILE A 73 -18.56 0.05 0.74
N ASN A 74 -19.41 -0.89 0.27
CA ASN A 74 -19.72 -2.09 1.04
C ASN A 74 -18.59 -3.11 0.96
N GLN A 75 -17.94 -3.22 -0.19
CA GLN A 75 -16.74 -4.06 -0.36
C GLN A 75 -15.62 -3.58 0.55
N ILE A 76 -15.28 -2.28 0.52
CA ILE A 76 -14.28 -1.68 1.40
C ILE A 76 -14.57 -1.97 2.88
N ARG A 77 -15.82 -1.77 3.32
CA ARG A 77 -16.21 -2.11 4.69
C ARG A 77 -15.99 -3.60 5.02
N ASN A 78 -16.33 -4.49 4.10
CA ASN A 78 -16.18 -5.93 4.33
C ASN A 78 -14.72 -6.36 4.37
N GLU A 79 -13.86 -5.78 3.54
CA GLU A 79 -12.41 -6.02 3.56
C GLU A 79 -11.78 -5.54 4.86
N LEU A 80 -12.19 -4.36 5.37
CA LEU A 80 -11.76 -3.89 6.68
C LEU A 80 -12.21 -4.81 7.82
N VAL A 81 -13.46 -5.30 7.79
CA VAL A 81 -13.94 -6.32 8.75
C VAL A 81 -13.08 -7.58 8.69
N ASP A 82 -12.77 -8.05 7.48
CA ASP A 82 -11.96 -9.26 7.31
C ASP A 82 -10.55 -9.10 7.90
N VAL A 83 -9.89 -7.98 7.64
CA VAL A 83 -8.54 -7.72 8.16
C VAL A 83 -8.57 -7.39 9.65
N VAL A 84 -9.33 -6.37 10.05
CA VAL A 84 -9.23 -5.78 11.40
C VAL A 84 -9.94 -6.63 12.46
N GLU A 85 -11.15 -7.12 12.17
CA GLU A 85 -11.96 -7.86 13.14
C GLU A 85 -11.73 -9.38 13.06
N LYS A 86 -11.61 -9.94 11.84
CA LYS A 86 -11.40 -11.38 11.65
C LYS A 86 -9.94 -11.79 11.57
N CYS A 87 -9.01 -10.81 11.49
CA CYS A 87 -7.57 -11.04 11.39
C CYS A 87 -7.19 -11.89 10.18
N LYS A 88 -7.87 -11.73 9.06
CA LYS A 88 -7.46 -12.31 7.78
C LYS A 88 -6.27 -11.55 7.25
N ILE A 89 -5.21 -12.27 6.92
CA ILE A 89 -3.96 -11.67 6.48
C ILE A 89 -3.66 -12.03 5.03
N GLN A 90 -2.84 -11.20 4.38
CA GLN A 90 -2.20 -11.45 3.09
C GLN A 90 -0.71 -11.74 3.31
N ASN A 91 0.04 -12.05 2.26
CA ASN A 91 1.49 -12.27 2.37
C ASN A 91 2.28 -10.96 2.48
N ALA A 92 1.65 -9.84 2.12
CA ALA A 92 2.18 -8.49 2.21
C ALA A 92 1.03 -7.48 2.17
N TYR A 93 1.27 -6.25 2.58
CA TYR A 93 0.31 -5.12 2.54
C TYR A 93 -0.99 -5.38 3.31
N THR A 94 -0.98 -6.26 4.31
CA THR A 94 -2.19 -6.72 5.02
C THR A 94 -3.06 -5.56 5.52
N THR A 95 -2.47 -4.51 6.05
CA THR A 95 -3.19 -3.37 6.63
C THR A 95 -3.16 -2.11 5.77
N CYS A 96 -2.77 -2.23 4.49
CA CYS A 96 -2.62 -1.08 3.59
C CYS A 96 -3.97 -0.37 3.34
N LEU A 97 -5.04 -1.12 3.05
CA LEU A 97 -6.37 -0.55 2.88
C LEU A 97 -6.85 0.14 4.17
N TRP A 98 -6.58 -0.45 5.32
CA TRP A 98 -6.92 0.14 6.60
C TRP A 98 -6.19 1.47 6.82
N HIS A 99 -4.87 1.50 6.57
CA HIS A 99 -4.09 2.74 6.58
C HIS A 99 -4.67 3.80 5.66
N ASN A 100 -4.96 3.41 4.42
CA ASN A 100 -5.49 4.29 3.38
C ASN A 100 -6.82 4.94 3.81
N VAL A 101 -7.76 4.15 4.34
CA VAL A 101 -9.06 4.66 4.78
C VAL A 101 -8.93 5.62 5.97
N LEU A 102 -8.07 5.31 6.94
CA LEU A 102 -7.88 6.17 8.12
C LEU A 102 -7.16 7.48 7.80
N ASN A 103 -6.27 7.49 6.81
CA ASN A 103 -5.44 8.65 6.47
C ASN A 103 -5.98 9.45 5.28
N SER A 104 -7.12 9.06 4.70
CA SER A 104 -7.77 9.82 3.64
C SER A 104 -8.57 10.98 4.20
N LYS A 105 -8.51 12.13 3.54
CA LYS A 105 -9.28 13.31 3.89
C LYS A 105 -10.64 13.28 3.21
N ILE A 106 -11.73 13.13 3.96
CA ILE A 106 -13.08 13.15 3.42
C ILE A 106 -13.39 14.55 2.88
N LEU A 107 -13.67 14.65 1.58
CA LEU A 107 -14.06 15.88 0.90
C LEU A 107 -15.58 16.04 0.82
N TYR A 108 -16.30 14.90 0.65
CA TYR A 108 -17.75 14.86 0.55
C TYR A 108 -18.30 13.52 1.05
N ASP A 109 -19.31 13.55 1.90
CA ASP A 109 -20.02 12.35 2.35
C ASP A 109 -21.46 12.71 2.76
N SER A 110 -22.37 12.66 1.77
CA SER A 110 -23.77 13.10 1.95
C SER A 110 -24.59 12.23 2.89
N SER A 111 -24.13 11.03 3.18
CA SER A 111 -24.87 10.05 4.01
C SER A 111 -24.07 9.59 5.23
N ASP A 112 -22.95 10.23 5.53
CA ASP A 112 -22.00 9.85 6.60
C ASP A 112 -21.53 8.39 6.56
N LYS A 113 -21.69 7.69 5.43
CA LYS A 113 -21.33 6.26 5.31
C LYS A 113 -19.83 6.02 5.44
N LEU A 114 -19.02 6.82 4.75
CA LEU A 114 -17.56 6.72 4.84
C LEU A 114 -17.08 7.11 6.23
N LYS A 115 -17.62 8.19 6.77
CA LYS A 115 -17.34 8.65 8.14
C LYS A 115 -17.68 7.58 9.19
N CYS A 116 -18.81 6.87 9.02
CA CYS A 116 -19.16 5.74 9.90
C CYS A 116 -18.14 4.59 9.78
N ILE A 117 -17.62 4.30 8.58
CA ILE A 117 -16.58 3.30 8.39
C ILE A 117 -15.28 3.75 9.07
N VAL A 118 -14.82 4.97 8.81
CA VAL A 118 -13.63 5.53 9.47
C VAL A 118 -13.76 5.42 10.98
N ASN A 119 -14.83 5.92 11.57
CA ASN A 119 -15.05 5.89 13.02
C ASN A 119 -15.09 4.46 13.61
N ARG A 120 -15.61 3.48 12.85
CA ARG A 120 -15.64 2.08 13.29
C ARG A 120 -14.25 1.46 13.36
N PHE A 121 -13.36 1.83 12.45
CA PHE A 121 -12.04 1.25 12.31
C PHE A 121 -10.91 2.15 12.82
N ASP A 122 -11.21 3.34 13.34
CA ASP A 122 -10.28 4.19 14.09
C ASP A 122 -10.15 3.66 15.53
N ILE A 123 -9.43 2.56 15.64
CA ILE A 123 -9.24 1.79 16.88
C ILE A 123 -7.77 1.44 17.07
N ASP A 124 -7.40 1.06 18.29
CA ASP A 124 -6.09 0.52 18.58
C ASP A 124 -5.79 -0.73 17.72
N TYR A 125 -4.54 -0.89 17.31
CA TYR A 125 -4.11 -2.02 16.50
C TYR A 125 -4.39 -3.35 17.22
N PRO A 126 -5.19 -4.28 16.66
CA PRO A 126 -5.60 -5.50 17.34
C PRO A 126 -4.42 -6.43 17.61
N GLN A 127 -4.22 -6.83 18.87
CA GLN A 127 -3.13 -7.72 19.26
C GLN A 127 -3.18 -9.08 18.55
N LYS A 128 -4.38 -9.58 18.29
CA LYS A 128 -4.56 -10.83 17.54
C LYS A 128 -4.08 -10.69 16.10
N LEU A 129 -4.38 -9.56 15.43
CA LEU A 129 -3.91 -9.29 14.08
C LEU A 129 -2.39 -9.22 14.04
N LYS A 130 -1.78 -8.47 14.97
CA LYS A 130 -0.32 -8.41 15.15
C LYS A 130 0.29 -9.80 15.25
N GLN A 131 -0.20 -10.63 16.17
CA GLN A 131 0.34 -11.98 16.38
C GLN A 131 0.19 -12.87 15.15
N THR A 132 -0.94 -12.77 14.43
CA THR A 132 -1.20 -13.52 13.21
C THR A 132 -0.21 -13.14 12.12
N ILE A 133 0.00 -11.83 11.88
CA ILE A 133 0.97 -11.34 10.89
C ILE A 133 2.38 -11.79 11.28
N LEU A 134 2.82 -11.55 12.51
CA LEU A 134 4.16 -11.90 12.95
C LEU A 134 4.45 -13.40 12.77
N SER A 135 3.54 -14.26 13.21
CA SER A 135 3.72 -15.71 13.09
C SER A 135 3.79 -16.17 11.64
N HIS A 136 2.87 -15.70 10.79
CA HIS A 136 2.83 -16.11 9.39
C HIS A 136 4.05 -15.57 8.61
N HIS A 137 4.36 -14.31 8.76
CA HIS A 137 5.43 -13.65 7.99
C HIS A 137 6.82 -14.14 8.40
N MET A 138 7.07 -14.40 9.69
CA MET A 138 8.31 -15.04 10.11
C MET A 138 8.51 -16.39 9.42
N ASN A 139 7.45 -17.18 9.27
CA ASN A 139 7.53 -18.45 8.55
C ASN A 139 7.79 -18.26 7.05
N LEU A 140 7.17 -17.28 6.41
CA LEU A 140 7.44 -16.96 4.99
C LEU A 140 8.88 -16.49 4.79
N LEU A 141 9.38 -15.64 5.69
CA LEU A 141 10.71 -15.06 5.57
C LEU A 141 11.82 -16.10 5.81
N THR A 142 11.71 -16.92 6.88
CA THR A 142 12.80 -17.81 7.34
C THR A 142 12.39 -19.19 7.80
N GLY A 143 11.10 -19.42 8.15
CA GLY A 143 10.66 -20.62 8.86
C GLY A 143 10.33 -21.81 7.97
N TYR A 144 9.58 -21.60 6.90
CA TYR A 144 9.16 -22.67 5.99
C TYR A 144 10.32 -23.24 5.18
N LEU A 145 10.16 -24.48 4.68
CA LEU A 145 11.17 -25.07 3.81
C LEU A 145 11.38 -24.25 2.55
N PRO A 146 10.35 -23.73 1.84
CA PRO A 146 10.53 -22.82 0.71
C PRO A 146 10.47 -21.35 1.15
N SER A 147 11.06 -20.98 2.30
CA SER A 147 11.09 -19.59 2.77
C SER A 147 11.86 -18.67 1.83
N TYR A 148 11.54 -17.37 1.87
CA TYR A 148 12.13 -16.40 0.93
C TYR A 148 13.66 -16.30 1.06
N ASP A 149 14.22 -16.36 2.27
CA ASP A 149 15.67 -16.35 2.47
C ASP A 149 16.35 -17.51 1.71
N LYS A 150 15.82 -18.73 1.83
CA LYS A 150 16.36 -19.91 1.12
C LYS A 150 16.18 -19.80 -0.38
N GLN A 151 15.07 -19.25 -0.84
CA GLN A 151 14.82 -19.02 -2.25
C GLN A 151 15.77 -17.98 -2.85
N ILE A 152 16.06 -16.89 -2.12
CA ILE A 152 17.03 -15.85 -2.50
C ILE A 152 18.42 -16.47 -2.63
N ILE A 153 18.88 -17.22 -1.62
CA ILE A 153 20.18 -17.90 -1.65
C ILE A 153 20.27 -18.84 -2.83
N LYS A 154 19.24 -19.65 -3.08
CA LYS A 154 19.21 -20.60 -4.21
C LYS A 154 19.27 -19.89 -5.56
N ALA A 155 18.57 -18.78 -5.74
CA ALA A 155 18.61 -17.97 -6.97
C ALA A 155 20.00 -17.35 -7.17
N ALA A 156 20.61 -16.81 -6.10
CA ALA A 156 21.95 -16.26 -6.13
C ALA A 156 23.01 -17.31 -6.52
N MET A 157 22.96 -18.50 -5.94
CA MET A 157 23.87 -19.60 -6.26
C MET A 157 23.76 -20.04 -7.73
N ARG A 158 22.57 -19.93 -8.32
CA ARG A 158 22.31 -20.25 -9.73
C ARG A 158 22.65 -19.10 -10.68
N LYS A 159 23.02 -17.94 -10.15
CA LYS A 159 23.19 -16.70 -10.92
C LYS A 159 21.95 -16.32 -11.73
N ASP A 160 20.76 -16.71 -11.25
CA ASP A 160 19.48 -16.38 -11.86
C ASP A 160 19.01 -15.01 -11.32
N ILE A 161 19.41 -13.96 -12.02
CA ILE A 161 19.17 -12.57 -11.58
C ILE A 161 17.68 -12.22 -11.57
N VAL A 162 16.88 -12.77 -12.48
CA VAL A 162 15.43 -12.50 -12.55
C VAL A 162 14.73 -13.13 -11.34
N SER A 163 15.00 -14.42 -11.09
CA SER A 163 14.45 -15.11 -9.92
C SER A 163 14.92 -14.47 -8.62
N PHE A 164 16.19 -14.03 -8.54
CA PHE A 164 16.72 -13.34 -7.38
C PHE A 164 15.93 -12.06 -7.07
N ASN A 165 15.74 -11.18 -8.07
CA ASN A 165 14.98 -9.93 -7.89
C ASN A 165 13.53 -10.19 -7.48
N HIS A 166 12.83 -11.14 -8.09
CA HIS A 166 11.49 -11.54 -7.69
C HIS A 166 11.42 -11.96 -6.22
N ARG A 167 12.40 -12.72 -5.74
CA ARG A 167 12.41 -13.20 -4.35
C ARG A 167 12.77 -12.09 -3.36
N VAL A 168 13.67 -11.19 -3.75
CA VAL A 168 14.01 -10.01 -2.93
C VAL A 168 12.80 -9.09 -2.81
N THR A 169 12.07 -8.83 -3.89
CA THR A 169 10.83 -8.03 -3.84
C THR A 169 9.81 -8.66 -2.90
N ALA A 170 9.46 -9.93 -3.08
CA ALA A 170 8.52 -10.63 -2.20
C ALA A 170 8.98 -10.69 -0.73
N PHE A 171 10.29 -10.85 -0.50
CA PHE A 171 10.88 -10.78 0.84
C PHE A 171 10.67 -9.39 1.47
N LEU A 172 10.95 -8.32 0.73
CA LEU A 172 10.84 -6.95 1.25
C LEU A 172 9.38 -6.57 1.55
N GLU A 173 8.45 -6.91 0.67
CA GLU A 173 7.02 -6.68 0.89
C GLU A 173 6.54 -7.34 2.20
N THR A 174 6.84 -8.63 2.37
CA THR A 174 6.51 -9.38 3.59
C THR A 174 7.24 -8.85 4.82
N TYR A 175 8.51 -8.44 4.66
CA TYR A 175 9.33 -7.91 5.74
C TYR A 175 8.80 -6.59 6.27
N PHE A 176 8.39 -5.66 5.41
CA PHE A 176 7.81 -4.39 5.84
C PHE A 176 6.44 -4.58 6.51
N ASP A 177 5.59 -5.47 6.00
CA ASP A 177 4.32 -5.80 6.65
C ASP A 177 4.55 -6.35 8.08
N LEU A 178 5.59 -7.20 8.26
CA LEU A 178 6.01 -7.69 9.58
C LEU A 178 6.52 -6.54 10.48
N ILE A 179 7.38 -5.65 9.96
CA ILE A 179 7.93 -4.52 10.73
C ILE A 179 6.82 -3.59 11.20
N PHE A 180 5.87 -3.24 10.33
CA PHE A 180 4.76 -2.40 10.71
C PHE A 180 3.86 -3.07 11.75
N ALA A 181 3.50 -4.34 11.56
CA ALA A 181 2.72 -5.09 12.54
C ALA A 181 3.43 -5.23 13.90
N LEU A 182 4.76 -5.44 13.92
CA LEU A 182 5.56 -5.48 15.14
C LEU A 182 5.39 -4.20 15.96
N ASN A 183 5.35 -3.06 15.29
CA ASN A 183 5.23 -1.73 15.87
C ASN A 183 3.77 -1.26 16.02
N MET A 184 2.78 -2.10 15.71
CA MET A 184 1.35 -1.75 15.72
C MET A 184 1.04 -0.54 14.84
N LEU A 185 1.74 -0.44 13.70
CA LEU A 185 1.54 0.55 12.66
C LEU A 185 0.77 -0.09 11.50
N THR A 186 -0.14 0.64 10.93
CA THR A 186 -0.76 0.24 9.66
C THR A 186 0.22 0.45 8.50
N HIS A 187 0.15 -0.38 7.46
CA HIS A 187 1.07 -0.36 6.33
C HIS A 187 0.77 0.84 5.40
N PRO A 188 1.72 1.76 5.18
CA PRO A 188 1.44 3.01 4.44
C PRO A 188 1.33 2.84 2.91
N GLY A 189 1.62 1.68 2.36
CA GLY A 189 1.80 1.45 0.94
C GLY A 189 3.28 1.25 0.58
N GLU A 190 3.57 1.19 -0.73
CA GLU A 190 4.92 0.85 -1.22
C GLU A 190 5.91 2.02 -1.19
N LYS A 191 5.41 3.26 -1.17
CA LYS A 191 6.25 4.45 -1.28
C LYS A 191 6.88 4.81 0.08
N ARG A 192 8.18 5.14 0.09
CA ARG A 192 8.90 5.68 1.27
C ARG A 192 8.83 4.81 2.54
N MET A 193 8.73 3.48 2.39
CA MET A 193 8.57 2.55 3.54
C MET A 193 9.70 2.65 4.56
N ILE A 194 10.95 2.88 4.12
CA ILE A 194 12.11 3.03 5.03
C ILE A 194 11.92 4.27 5.89
N ASP A 195 11.65 5.42 5.26
CA ASP A 195 11.51 6.69 5.97
C ASP A 195 10.33 6.65 6.94
N TYR A 196 9.20 6.08 6.51
CA TYR A 196 8.03 5.90 7.37
C TYR A 196 8.34 5.00 8.58
N ALA A 197 9.06 3.90 8.38
CA ALA A 197 9.48 3.03 9.48
C ALA A 197 10.43 3.74 10.45
N GLU A 198 11.44 4.47 9.95
CA GLU A 198 12.39 5.20 10.79
C GLU A 198 11.74 6.33 11.60
N GLN A 199 10.69 6.95 11.06
CA GLN A 199 9.98 8.03 11.75
C GLN A 199 8.96 7.53 12.79
N ASN A 200 8.33 6.38 12.57
CA ASN A 200 7.16 5.97 13.35
C ASN A 200 7.37 4.69 14.17
N ALA A 201 8.35 3.84 13.79
CA ALA A 201 8.55 2.57 14.48
C ALA A 201 9.41 2.72 15.74
N GLN A 202 8.95 2.14 16.84
CA GLN A 202 9.70 2.07 18.09
C GLN A 202 10.79 0.98 18.05
N TYR A 203 10.53 -0.11 17.34
CA TYR A 203 11.40 -1.29 17.28
C TYR A 203 11.82 -1.54 15.84
N LEU A 204 13.10 -1.28 15.53
CA LEU A 204 13.72 -1.60 14.25
C LEU A 204 14.92 -2.51 14.44
N PRO A 205 15.19 -3.42 13.50
CA PRO A 205 16.40 -4.22 13.53
C PRO A 205 17.66 -3.36 13.48
N ARG A 206 18.73 -3.85 14.12
CA ARG A 206 20.04 -3.17 14.06
C ARG A 206 20.49 -3.00 12.61
N HIS A 207 20.92 -1.78 12.24
CA HIS A 207 21.33 -1.43 10.87
C HIS A 207 20.22 -1.61 9.82
N PHE A 208 18.98 -1.33 10.17
CA PHE A 208 17.78 -1.52 9.36
C PHE A 208 17.95 -1.03 7.90
N GLN A 209 18.12 0.27 7.69
CA GLN A 209 18.27 0.86 6.36
C GLN A 209 19.50 0.29 5.60
N LYS A 210 20.64 0.17 6.30
CA LYS A 210 21.88 -0.34 5.70
C LYS A 210 21.71 -1.76 5.17
N ASN A 211 21.03 -2.64 5.93
CA ASN A 211 20.82 -4.02 5.53
C ASN A 211 19.87 -4.13 4.36
N ILE A 212 18.82 -3.32 4.32
CA ILE A 212 17.89 -3.27 3.17
C ILE A 212 18.62 -2.81 1.91
N LYS A 213 19.38 -1.71 1.99
CA LYS A 213 20.19 -1.22 0.87
C LYS A 213 21.18 -2.27 0.37
N ARG A 214 21.88 -2.97 1.27
CA ARG A 214 22.80 -4.06 0.90
C ARG A 214 22.09 -5.21 0.17
N LEU A 215 20.88 -5.58 0.60
CA LEU A 215 20.11 -6.61 -0.08
C LEU A 215 19.71 -6.17 -1.48
N ILE A 216 19.23 -4.95 -1.65
CA ILE A 216 18.80 -4.39 -2.95
C ILE A 216 20.00 -4.24 -3.90
N TYR A 217 21.11 -3.65 -3.45
CA TYR A 217 22.31 -3.47 -4.29
C TYR A 217 23.00 -4.79 -4.60
N GLY A 218 22.99 -5.76 -3.68
CA GLY A 218 23.43 -7.11 -3.95
C GLY A 218 22.62 -7.79 -5.07
N ALA A 219 21.34 -7.44 -5.19
CA ALA A 219 20.47 -7.88 -6.28
C ALA A 219 20.90 -7.31 -7.64
N THR A 220 21.39 -6.07 -7.68
CA THR A 220 21.76 -5.38 -8.92
C THR A 220 23.17 -5.70 -9.43
N GLY A 221 23.96 -6.48 -8.68
CA GLY A 221 25.29 -6.91 -9.10
C GLY A 221 26.36 -5.79 -9.04
N HIS A 222 26.12 -4.71 -8.32
CA HIS A 222 27.10 -3.64 -8.07
C HIS A 222 27.76 -3.80 -6.69
N PRO A 223 28.89 -4.55 -6.57
CA PRO A 223 29.55 -4.78 -5.26
C PRO A 223 30.23 -3.56 -4.67
N ASN A 224 30.47 -2.50 -5.45
CA ASN A 224 31.39 -1.41 -5.08
C ASN A 224 30.76 -0.20 -4.38
N GLU A 225 29.45 -0.19 -4.15
CA GLU A 225 28.77 0.93 -3.43
C GLU A 225 28.45 0.62 -1.97
N ILE A 226 29.02 -0.46 -1.44
CA ILE A 226 28.84 -0.85 -0.02
C ILE A 226 30.11 -0.48 0.75
N GLN A 227 30.37 0.80 0.87
CA GLN A 227 31.32 1.32 1.88
C GLN A 227 30.60 2.02 3.01
#